data_103a082d60363b44ca466a2d94738f84
#
_entry.id   103a082d60363b44ca466a2d94738f84
#
_cell.length_a   1.000
_cell.length_b   1.000
_cell.length_c   1.000
_cell.angle_alpha   90.00
_cell.angle_beta   90.00
_cell.angle_gamma   90.00
#
_symmetry.space_group_name_H-M   'P 1'
#
loop_
_entity.id
_entity.type
_entity.pdbx_description
1 polymer ?
#
loop_
_entity_poly.entity_id
_entity_poly.type
_entity_poly.pdbx_seq_one_letter_code
_entity_poly.pdbx_strand_id
1 'polypeptide(L)'
;MNQITPIEDLVKKATDEIQTISTEKAAEKINNEEYLFIDIRDIRELWREGKIQNAYHAPRGMLEFWFDPGSPYFKEKLAYGKKFILYCASGWRSALATKTLQDMNVQNVMSLNGGFSLWGKNGLPTEKVIKK
;
A
#
# COMPACT_ATOMS: atom_id res chain seq x y z
N MET A 1 -14.41 -21.24 -24.92
CA MET A 1 -13.84 -21.50 -23.59
C MET A 1 -13.15 -20.25 -23.07
N ASN A 2 -13.50 -19.83 -21.86
CA ASN A 2 -12.92 -18.65 -21.26
C ASN A 2 -11.54 -18.98 -20.68
N GLN A 3 -10.58 -18.15 -20.99
CA GLN A 3 -9.24 -18.26 -20.42
C GLN A 3 -9.10 -17.26 -19.29
N ILE A 4 -8.39 -17.68 -18.25
CA ILE A 4 -8.08 -16.80 -17.14
C ILE A 4 -7.01 -15.82 -17.59
N THR A 5 -7.21 -14.55 -17.32
CA THR A 5 -6.20 -13.53 -17.56
C THR A 5 -5.02 -13.78 -16.62
N PRO A 6 -3.79 -13.92 -17.13
CA PRO A 6 -2.64 -14.10 -16.25
C PRO A 6 -2.51 -12.94 -15.26
N ILE A 7 -2.11 -13.25 -14.01
CA ILE A 7 -1.97 -12.22 -12.99
C ILE A 7 -0.94 -11.15 -13.42
N GLU A 8 0.10 -11.55 -14.14
CA GLU A 8 1.10 -10.58 -14.63
C GLU A 8 0.49 -9.52 -15.53
N ASP A 9 -0.45 -9.92 -16.39
CA ASP A 9 -1.12 -8.99 -17.30
C ASP A 9 -2.00 -8.02 -16.52
N LEU A 10 -2.68 -8.53 -15.50
CA LEU A 10 -3.54 -7.70 -14.64
C LEU A 10 -2.70 -6.67 -13.88
N VAL A 11 -1.58 -7.10 -13.32
CA VAL A 11 -0.66 -6.23 -12.60
C VAL A 11 -0.06 -5.18 -13.53
N LYS A 12 0.35 -5.60 -14.74
CA LYS A 12 0.92 -4.67 -15.71
C LYS A 12 -0.08 -3.59 -16.10
N LYS A 13 -1.32 -3.99 -16.36
CA LYS A 13 -2.36 -3.03 -16.70
C LYS A 13 -2.61 -2.05 -15.55
N ALA A 14 -2.69 -2.55 -14.33
CA ALA A 14 -2.86 -1.69 -13.16
C ALA A 14 -1.69 -0.71 -13.04
N THR A 15 -0.46 -1.21 -13.16
CA THR A 15 0.74 -0.39 -13.04
C THR A 15 0.78 0.72 -14.08
N ASP A 16 0.32 0.44 -15.30
CA ASP A 16 0.29 1.44 -16.38
C ASP A 16 -0.74 2.55 -16.10
N GLU A 17 -1.73 2.29 -15.27
CA GLU A 17 -2.84 3.22 -15.03
C GLU A 17 -2.76 3.96 -13.70
N ILE A 18 -1.80 3.64 -12.84
CA ILE A 18 -1.67 4.23 -11.51
C ILE A 18 -0.42 5.08 -11.40
N GLN A 19 -0.34 5.85 -10.32
CA GLN A 19 0.87 6.56 -9.94
C GLN A 19 1.73 5.63 -9.10
N THR A 20 3.04 5.60 -9.36
CA THR A 20 4.00 4.85 -8.57
C THR A 20 5.04 5.80 -8.00
N ILE A 21 5.75 5.35 -6.98
CA ILE A 21 6.82 6.15 -6.37
C ILE A 21 8.02 5.24 -6.10
N SER A 22 9.22 5.74 -6.37
CA SER A 22 10.45 4.99 -6.10
C SER A 22 10.74 4.94 -4.61
N THR A 23 11.55 3.96 -4.19
CA THR A 23 11.96 3.86 -2.79
C THR A 23 12.72 5.12 -2.34
N GLU A 24 13.57 5.68 -3.21
CA GLU A 24 14.35 6.87 -2.90
C GLU A 24 13.44 8.06 -2.62
N LYS A 25 12.46 8.30 -3.48
CA LYS A 25 11.53 9.41 -3.28
C LYS A 25 10.61 9.17 -2.10
N ALA A 26 10.16 7.94 -1.91
CA ALA A 26 9.30 7.60 -0.78
C ALA A 26 10.05 7.79 0.54
N ALA A 27 11.34 7.46 0.59
CA ALA A 27 12.15 7.64 1.80
C ALA A 27 12.16 9.10 2.26
N GLU A 28 12.09 10.04 1.33
CA GLU A 28 12.04 11.47 1.67
C GLU A 28 10.74 11.85 2.36
N LYS A 29 9.70 11.01 2.26
CA LYS A 29 8.37 11.29 2.80
C LYS A 29 8.12 10.66 4.16
N ILE A 30 9.08 9.90 4.69
CA ILE A 30 8.88 9.09 5.90
C ILE A 30 8.43 9.90 7.12
N ASN A 31 8.91 11.14 7.24
CA ASN A 31 8.57 12.03 8.34
C ASN A 31 7.67 13.20 7.90
N ASN A 32 7.13 13.13 6.70
CA ASN A 32 6.25 14.16 6.18
C ASN A 32 4.80 13.82 6.54
N GLU A 33 4.20 14.63 7.40
CA GLU A 33 2.85 14.39 7.92
C GLU A 33 1.74 14.43 6.86
N GLU A 34 2.03 14.95 5.67
CA GLU A 34 1.08 14.93 4.57
C GLU A 34 0.98 13.55 3.93
N TYR A 35 1.94 12.66 4.20
CA TYR A 35 2.01 11.32 3.62
C TYR A 35 1.69 10.28 4.66
N LEU A 36 1.01 9.22 4.24
CA LEU A 36 0.77 8.05 5.08
C LEU A 36 1.15 6.81 4.28
N PHE A 37 2.12 6.05 4.80
CA PHE A 37 2.46 4.75 4.23
C PHE A 37 1.44 3.74 4.72
N ILE A 38 0.90 2.94 3.81
CA ILE A 38 -0.09 1.92 4.15
C ILE A 38 0.44 0.55 3.76
N ASP A 39 0.63 -0.30 4.78
CA ASP A 39 1.05 -1.69 4.59
C ASP A 39 -0.20 -2.53 4.39
N ILE A 40 -0.33 -3.15 3.21
CA ILE A 40 -1.53 -3.94 2.88
C ILE A 40 -1.31 -5.44 3.00
N ARG A 41 -0.16 -5.85 3.55
CA ARG A 41 0.18 -7.27 3.71
C ARG A 41 -0.67 -7.92 4.80
N ASP A 42 -0.60 -9.25 4.85
CA ASP A 42 -1.18 -10.02 5.95
C ASP A 42 -0.42 -9.67 7.23
N ILE A 43 -1.14 -9.59 8.36
CA ILE A 43 -0.53 -9.19 9.64
C ILE A 43 0.63 -10.10 10.03
N ARG A 44 0.62 -11.38 9.64
CA ARG A 44 1.70 -12.32 9.94
C ARG A 44 3.00 -11.92 9.27
N GLU A 45 2.94 -11.27 8.10
CA GLU A 45 4.15 -10.75 7.44
C GLU A 45 4.75 -9.61 8.26
N LEU A 46 3.92 -8.76 8.85
CA LEU A 46 4.40 -7.69 9.72
C LEU A 46 5.04 -8.24 11.00
N TRP A 47 4.42 -9.24 11.60
CA TRP A 47 5.00 -9.88 12.79
C TRP A 47 6.37 -10.49 12.50
N ARG A 48 6.52 -11.06 11.33
CA ARG A 48 7.72 -11.79 10.92
C ARG A 48 8.85 -10.87 10.48
N GLU A 49 8.49 -9.79 9.75
CA GLU A 49 9.47 -8.97 9.04
C GLU A 49 9.49 -7.50 9.45
N GLY A 50 8.51 -7.07 10.25
CA GLY A 50 8.36 -5.65 10.56
C GLY A 50 7.62 -4.90 9.47
N LYS A 51 7.63 -3.59 9.57
CA LYS A 51 6.96 -2.70 8.62
C LYS A 51 7.82 -1.46 8.39
N ILE A 52 7.47 -0.68 7.37
CA ILE A 52 8.08 0.64 7.18
C ILE A 52 7.73 1.49 8.40
N GLN A 53 8.71 2.24 8.89
CA GLN A 53 8.53 3.10 10.06
C GLN A 53 7.30 4.00 9.88
N ASN A 54 6.45 4.05 10.88
CA ASN A 54 5.22 4.87 10.93
C ASN A 54 4.11 4.41 9.96
N ALA A 55 4.27 3.27 9.29
CA ALA A 55 3.24 2.80 8.37
C ALA A 55 1.98 2.37 9.13
N TYR A 56 0.85 2.61 8.50
CA TYR A 56 -0.44 2.17 9.00
C TYR A 56 -0.79 0.84 8.33
N HIS A 57 -1.20 -0.16 9.10
CA HIS A 57 -1.58 -1.44 8.54
C HIS A 57 -3.06 -1.45 8.16
N ALA A 58 -3.32 -1.69 6.88
CA ALA A 58 -4.67 -1.87 6.37
C ALA A 58 -4.66 -3.09 5.46
N PRO A 59 -5.01 -4.27 5.99
CA PRO A 59 -4.91 -5.51 5.22
C PRO A 59 -5.74 -5.44 3.94
N ARG A 60 -5.21 -6.03 2.87
CA ARG A 60 -5.83 -5.93 1.55
C ARG A 60 -7.33 -6.24 1.57
N GLY A 61 -7.74 -7.24 2.35
CA GLY A 61 -9.14 -7.66 2.40
C GLY A 61 -10.10 -6.65 2.99
N MET A 62 -9.59 -5.66 3.73
CA MET A 62 -10.43 -4.62 4.35
C MET A 62 -10.22 -3.24 3.74
N LEU A 63 -9.29 -3.12 2.80
CA LEU A 63 -8.84 -1.82 2.34
C LEU A 63 -9.97 -0.92 1.84
N GLU A 64 -10.81 -1.41 0.93
CA GLU A 64 -11.89 -0.62 0.35
C GLU A 64 -12.90 -0.22 1.42
N PHE A 65 -13.21 -1.14 2.33
CA PHE A 65 -14.18 -0.90 3.39
C PHE A 65 -13.70 0.16 4.38
N TRP A 66 -12.39 0.19 4.63
CA TRP A 66 -11.80 1.15 5.57
C TRP A 66 -11.67 2.54 4.97
N PHE A 67 -11.62 2.65 3.64
CA PHE A 67 -11.51 3.94 2.95
C PHE A 67 -12.85 4.62 2.67
N ASP A 68 -13.95 3.88 2.68
CA ASP A 68 -15.27 4.42 2.32
C ASP A 68 -15.98 5.00 3.53
N PRO A 69 -16.17 6.35 3.57
CA PRO A 69 -16.88 6.99 4.69
C PRO A 69 -18.30 6.48 4.89
N GLY A 70 -18.91 5.91 3.85
CA GLY A 70 -20.25 5.33 3.94
C GLY A 70 -20.27 3.91 4.46
N SER A 71 -19.11 3.29 4.64
CA SER A 71 -18.98 1.92 5.14
C SER A 71 -19.06 1.90 6.66
N PRO A 72 -19.68 0.86 7.27
CA PRO A 72 -19.67 0.73 8.73
C PRO A 72 -18.26 0.45 9.28
N TYR A 73 -17.29 0.16 8.39
CA TYR A 73 -15.91 -0.16 8.79
C TYR A 73 -14.93 0.99 8.53
N PHE A 74 -15.42 2.14 8.15
CA PHE A 74 -14.58 3.30 7.84
C PHE A 74 -13.59 3.63 8.97
N LYS A 75 -12.34 3.94 8.60
CA LYS A 75 -11.29 4.34 9.54
C LYS A 75 -10.94 5.81 9.31
N GLU A 76 -11.13 6.62 10.33
CA GLU A 76 -10.86 8.07 10.23
C GLU A 76 -9.40 8.37 9.87
N LYS A 77 -8.47 7.49 10.23
CA LYS A 77 -7.05 7.62 9.86
C LYS A 77 -6.87 7.75 8.35
N LEU A 78 -7.79 7.17 7.58
CA LEU A 78 -7.75 7.17 6.12
C LEU A 78 -8.64 8.25 5.50
N ALA A 79 -9.10 9.20 6.31
CA ALA A 79 -9.91 10.30 5.82
C ALA A 79 -9.08 11.29 4.99
N TYR A 80 -9.72 12.32 4.51
CA TYR A 80 -9.16 13.27 3.53
C TYR A 80 -7.86 13.94 3.96
N GLY A 81 -7.15 14.50 2.97
CA GLY A 81 -6.03 15.40 3.19
C GLY A 81 -4.67 14.74 3.24
N LYS A 82 -4.60 13.44 3.10
CA LYS A 82 -3.33 12.73 3.06
C LYS A 82 -3.01 12.27 1.64
N LYS A 83 -1.72 12.06 1.40
CA LYS A 83 -1.22 11.36 0.22
C LYS A 83 -0.82 9.97 0.69
N PHE A 84 -1.34 8.95 0.01
CA PHE A 84 -1.20 7.57 0.47
C PHE A 84 -0.19 6.81 -0.38
N ILE A 85 0.76 6.16 0.29
CA ILE A 85 1.73 5.29 -0.38
C ILE A 85 1.45 3.87 0.08
N LEU A 86 0.86 3.06 -0.80
CA LEU A 86 0.54 1.67 -0.52
C LEU A 86 1.72 0.78 -0.85
N TYR A 87 1.99 -0.22 -0.02
CA TYR A 87 3.03 -1.18 -0.32
C TYR A 87 2.66 -2.58 0.16
N CYS A 88 3.26 -3.55 -0.50
CA CYS A 88 3.22 -4.97 -0.11
C CYS A 88 4.65 -5.48 -0.09
N ALA A 89 4.87 -6.77 -0.32
CA ALA A 89 6.23 -7.32 -0.30
C ALA A 89 7.04 -6.89 -1.53
N SER A 90 6.47 -7.05 -2.75
CA SER A 90 7.20 -6.81 -3.99
C SER A 90 6.57 -5.80 -4.93
N GLY A 91 5.31 -5.42 -4.69
CA GLY A 91 4.63 -4.41 -5.50
C GLY A 91 3.42 -4.89 -6.28
N TRP A 92 3.20 -6.19 -6.41
CA TRP A 92 2.07 -6.70 -7.20
C TRP A 92 0.73 -6.44 -6.52
N ARG A 93 0.60 -6.82 -5.24
CA ARG A 93 -0.63 -6.59 -4.49
C ARG A 93 -0.94 -5.10 -4.37
N SER A 94 0.08 -4.28 -4.14
CA SER A 94 -0.12 -2.84 -3.98
C SER A 94 -0.48 -2.15 -5.30
N ALA A 95 0.00 -2.66 -6.44
CA ALA A 95 -0.42 -2.13 -7.73
C ALA A 95 -1.92 -2.34 -7.94
N LEU A 96 -2.41 -3.55 -7.68
CA LEU A 96 -3.84 -3.84 -7.80
C LEU A 96 -4.66 -3.04 -6.79
N ALA A 97 -4.18 -2.92 -5.57
CA ALA A 97 -4.87 -2.17 -4.52
C ALA A 97 -4.94 -0.68 -4.85
N THR A 98 -3.86 -0.11 -5.34
CA THR A 98 -3.81 1.30 -5.74
C THR A 98 -4.81 1.57 -6.86
N LYS A 99 -4.88 0.66 -7.84
CA LYS A 99 -5.84 0.78 -8.94
C LYS A 99 -7.28 0.76 -8.41
N THR A 100 -7.57 -0.15 -7.49
CA THR A 100 -8.89 -0.26 -6.90
C THR A 100 -9.28 1.04 -6.18
N LEU A 101 -8.38 1.59 -5.36
CA LEU A 101 -8.67 2.84 -4.65
C LEU A 101 -8.83 4.01 -5.63
N GLN A 102 -8.02 4.04 -6.69
CA GLN A 102 -8.14 5.06 -7.72
C GLN A 102 -9.52 4.99 -8.38
N ASP A 103 -9.99 3.79 -8.67
CA ASP A 103 -11.32 3.58 -9.26
C ASP A 103 -12.45 3.97 -8.31
N MET A 104 -12.17 3.97 -7.00
CA MET A 104 -13.09 4.47 -5.97
C MET A 104 -12.99 5.98 -5.79
N ASN A 105 -12.20 6.66 -6.61
CA ASN A 105 -11.95 8.11 -6.52
C ASN A 105 -11.19 8.55 -5.27
N VAL A 106 -10.38 7.66 -4.71
CA VAL A 106 -9.45 8.07 -3.65
C VAL A 106 -8.36 8.90 -4.30
N GLN A 107 -8.18 10.13 -3.82
CA GLN A 107 -7.20 11.05 -4.38
C GLN A 107 -5.81 10.79 -3.81
N ASN A 108 -4.78 11.09 -4.60
CA ASN A 108 -3.38 11.06 -4.14
C ASN A 108 -2.96 9.72 -3.57
N VAL A 109 -3.29 8.63 -4.27
CA VAL A 109 -2.87 7.28 -3.90
C VAL A 109 -1.83 6.78 -4.89
N MET A 110 -0.78 6.15 -4.39
CA MET A 110 0.31 5.64 -5.22
C MET A 110 0.87 4.34 -4.66
N SER A 111 1.53 3.57 -5.51
CA SER A 111 2.12 2.28 -5.14
C SER A 111 3.64 2.41 -5.03
N LEU A 112 4.22 1.84 -3.98
CA LEU A 112 5.67 1.86 -3.75
C LEU A 112 6.35 0.81 -4.62
N ASN A 113 7.22 1.25 -5.53
CA ASN A 113 8.00 0.35 -6.37
C ASN A 113 8.90 -0.55 -5.53
N GLY A 114 8.86 -1.84 -5.81
CA GLY A 114 9.70 -2.82 -5.12
C GLY A 114 9.22 -3.20 -3.73
N GLY A 115 8.27 -2.48 -3.17
CA GLY A 115 7.65 -2.80 -1.89
C GLY A 115 8.59 -2.89 -0.71
N PHE A 116 8.18 -3.63 0.31
CA PHE A 116 8.95 -3.78 1.54
C PHE A 116 10.29 -4.49 1.30
N SER A 117 10.33 -5.40 0.34
CA SER A 117 11.56 -6.14 0.03
C SER A 117 12.69 -5.21 -0.41
N LEU A 118 12.39 -4.31 -1.35
CA LEU A 118 13.40 -3.36 -1.82
C LEU A 118 13.72 -2.31 -0.76
N TRP A 119 12.72 -1.88 -0.01
CA TRP A 119 12.89 -0.93 1.09
C TRP A 119 13.89 -1.45 2.12
N GLY A 120 13.68 -2.70 2.57
CA GLY A 120 14.59 -3.33 3.53
C GLY A 120 15.97 -3.59 2.98
N LYS A 121 16.04 -4.00 1.71
CA LYS A 121 17.33 -4.25 1.04
C LYS A 121 18.18 -2.98 0.97
N ASN A 122 17.52 -1.83 0.83
CA ASN A 122 18.21 -0.53 0.77
C ASN A 122 18.50 0.04 2.17
N GLY A 123 18.19 -0.70 3.23
CA GLY A 123 18.49 -0.28 4.59
C GLY A 123 17.67 0.91 5.08
N LEU A 124 16.49 1.12 4.51
CA LEU A 124 15.63 2.25 4.88
C LEU A 124 14.87 1.98 6.18
N PRO A 125 14.36 3.02 6.86
CA PRO A 125 13.79 2.85 8.21
C PRO A 125 12.62 1.89 8.30
N THR A 126 12.73 0.93 9.22
CA THR A 126 11.66 -0.03 9.53
C THR A 126 11.47 -0.08 11.03
N GLU A 127 10.38 -0.70 11.45
CA GLU A 127 10.13 -0.94 12.86
C GLU A 127 9.51 -2.31 13.06
N LYS A 128 9.77 -2.89 14.23
CA LYS A 128 9.24 -4.21 14.57
C LYS A 128 7.75 -4.09 14.87
N VAL A 129 7.02 -5.16 14.59
CA VAL A 129 5.61 -5.27 14.92
C VAL A 129 5.45 -6.46 15.86
N ILE A 130 4.99 -6.20 17.07
CA ILE A 130 4.88 -7.22 18.09
C ILE A 130 3.51 -7.88 18.02
N LYS A 131 3.53 -9.21 17.95
CA LYS A 131 2.30 -10.00 18.01
C LYS A 131 1.72 -9.91 19.41
N LYS A 132 0.48 -9.49 19.48
CA LYS A 132 -0.24 -9.40 20.76
C LYS A 132 -1.12 -10.60 20.98
#